data_34aeeeccdba7c3cd3ce3f84fd6c0dbd2
#
_entry.id   34aeeeccdba7c3cd3ce3f84fd6c0dbd2
#
_cell.length_a   1.000
_cell.length_b   1.000
_cell.length_c   1.000
_cell.angle_alpha   90.00
_cell.angle_beta   90.00
_cell.angle_gamma   90.00
#
_symmetry.space_group_name_H-M   'P 1'
#
loop_
_entity.id
_entity.type
_entity.pdbx_description
1 polymer ?
#
loop_
_entity_poly.entity_id
_entity_poly.type
_entity_poly.pdbx_seq_one_letter_code
_entity_poly.pdbx_strand_id
1 'polypeptide(L)'
;MKRFRLLLMFVALLNALGIWAEEANLKLHFNFENATGNAVPEAVSGGTLKGTLQNNAKVEKMGKYHVLNLGSANGYFDMGAGAGKVIAGCTNFTISMYYYVNANQDISGLGNFLFTFSTQETCSSDAGCYYFYALNSQRFAASQAGYGSESSVNANVVSAKGRWVSVVYVLDGSNGTLYVDGQKMLTAPMPKGNETFSNTSPIYNWIGRSPFAGDAYLANTKVADIRIYDKALTGGEVTRLALTADDYDNEFRHGTQGDLTKLNTTLEEASTIIKGDISIYTADAVAILSDTYEFIKAKSEKETLSQFMIDEYVEVLKTTIQNVKATEGLVFTDTELMPAYDSNRGFRHPGGLHTNADFERIKAQLAAGNEKVTKAYNILKNAEFAQPTCA
;
A
#
# COMPACT_ATOMS: atom_id res chain seq x y z
N MET A 1 11.48 -36.34 10.19
CA MET A 1 12.41 -35.69 9.23
C MET A 1 11.86 -35.53 7.80
N LYS A 2 11.22 -36.54 7.18
CA LYS A 2 10.66 -36.39 5.80
C LYS A 2 9.48 -35.40 5.73
N ARG A 3 8.59 -35.36 6.74
CA ARG A 3 7.44 -34.42 6.76
C ARG A 3 7.85 -32.96 6.98
N PHE A 4 8.93 -32.71 7.74
CA PHE A 4 9.47 -31.38 7.98
C PHE A 4 10.15 -30.78 6.73
N ARG A 5 10.83 -31.63 5.93
CA ARG A 5 11.40 -31.21 4.64
C ARG A 5 10.33 -30.89 3.60
N LEU A 6 9.19 -31.61 3.65
CA LEU A 6 8.08 -31.34 2.74
C LEU A 6 7.39 -29.99 3.06
N LEU A 7 7.24 -29.68 4.35
CA LEU A 7 6.67 -28.39 4.81
C LEU A 7 7.56 -27.21 4.43
N LEU A 8 8.88 -27.32 4.63
CA LEU A 8 9.85 -26.30 4.22
C LEU A 8 9.90 -26.10 2.70
N MET A 9 9.76 -27.18 1.90
CA MET A 9 9.63 -27.06 0.45
C MET A 9 8.31 -26.41 0.04
N PHE A 10 7.22 -26.65 0.76
CA PHE A 10 5.92 -26.05 0.47
C PHE A 10 5.89 -24.55 0.79
N VAL A 11 6.49 -24.14 1.89
CA VAL A 11 6.64 -22.73 2.28
C VAL A 11 7.59 -21.99 1.33
N ALA A 12 8.70 -22.62 0.93
CA ALA A 12 9.61 -22.04 -0.08
C ALA A 12 8.94 -21.95 -1.47
N LEU A 13 8.08 -22.92 -1.82
CA LEU A 13 7.32 -22.89 -3.07
C LEU A 13 6.23 -21.82 -3.06
N LEU A 14 5.56 -21.60 -1.93
CA LEU A 14 4.55 -20.54 -1.76
C LEU A 14 5.19 -19.14 -1.81
N ASN A 15 6.37 -18.95 -1.21
CA ASN A 15 7.12 -17.70 -1.33
C ASN A 15 7.62 -17.46 -2.76
N ALA A 16 8.12 -18.50 -3.43
CA ALA A 16 8.48 -18.43 -4.84
C ALA A 16 7.25 -18.09 -5.72
N LEU A 17 6.12 -18.76 -5.49
CA LEU A 17 4.87 -18.51 -6.23
C LEU A 17 4.34 -17.08 -5.95
N GLY A 18 4.48 -16.55 -4.74
CA GLY A 18 4.10 -15.18 -4.40
C GLY A 18 4.93 -14.13 -5.16
N ILE A 19 6.24 -14.30 -5.21
CA ILE A 19 7.15 -13.43 -5.98
C ILE A 19 6.84 -13.52 -7.48
N TRP A 20 6.64 -14.71 -8.02
CA TRP A 20 6.32 -14.91 -9.43
C TRP A 20 4.95 -14.32 -9.81
N ALA A 21 3.96 -14.39 -8.93
CA ALA A 21 2.64 -13.80 -9.16
C ALA A 21 2.69 -12.26 -9.12
N GLU A 22 3.55 -11.68 -8.30
CA GLU A 22 3.77 -10.24 -8.24
C GLU A 22 4.47 -9.75 -9.51
N GLU A 23 5.55 -10.39 -9.93
CA GLU A 23 6.25 -10.06 -11.18
C GLU A 23 5.38 -10.22 -12.42
N ALA A 24 4.52 -11.24 -12.47
CA ALA A 24 3.64 -11.49 -13.61
C ALA A 24 2.61 -10.36 -13.82
N ASN A 25 2.22 -9.64 -12.77
CA ASN A 25 1.26 -8.54 -12.83
C ASN A 25 1.92 -7.16 -12.89
N LEU A 26 3.24 -7.08 -12.80
CA LEU A 26 3.99 -5.84 -12.96
C LEU A 26 3.93 -5.39 -14.43
N LYS A 27 3.38 -4.21 -14.68
CA LYS A 27 3.16 -3.67 -16.04
C LYS A 27 4.03 -2.46 -16.35
N LEU A 28 4.53 -1.78 -15.31
CA LEU A 28 5.42 -0.64 -15.45
C LEU A 28 6.38 -0.58 -14.26
N HIS A 29 7.67 -0.35 -14.55
CA HIS A 29 8.69 -0.22 -13.53
C HIS A 29 9.78 0.78 -13.95
N PHE A 30 9.78 1.95 -13.34
CA PHE A 30 10.91 2.88 -13.43
C PHE A 30 11.81 2.71 -12.21
N ASN A 31 12.91 2.01 -12.38
CA ASN A 31 13.95 1.82 -11.35
C ASN A 31 15.11 2.83 -11.48
N PHE A 32 15.03 3.70 -12.46
CA PHE A 32 16.01 4.74 -12.81
C PHE A 32 17.40 4.22 -13.19
N GLU A 33 17.57 2.94 -13.36
CA GLU A 33 18.79 2.37 -13.91
C GLU A 33 18.90 2.68 -15.41
N ASN A 34 20.12 2.69 -15.90
CA ASN A 34 20.42 2.86 -17.34
C ASN A 34 19.89 4.20 -17.93
N ALA A 35 19.66 5.22 -17.11
CA ALA A 35 19.33 6.56 -17.59
C ALA A 35 20.49 7.13 -18.45
N THR A 36 20.16 7.75 -19.59
CA THR A 36 21.13 8.36 -20.49
C THR A 36 20.66 9.76 -20.86
N GLY A 37 21.43 10.76 -20.44
CA GLY A 37 20.98 12.15 -20.56
C GLY A 37 19.66 12.34 -19.81
N ASN A 38 18.65 12.86 -20.50
CA ASN A 38 17.31 13.06 -19.93
C ASN A 38 16.37 11.86 -20.11
N ALA A 39 16.79 10.81 -20.84
CA ALA A 39 15.97 9.64 -21.10
C ALA A 39 16.16 8.57 -20.02
N VAL A 40 15.05 8.08 -19.47
CA VAL A 40 15.01 7.01 -18.47
C VAL A 40 14.24 5.83 -19.05
N PRO A 41 14.92 4.70 -19.36
CA PRO A 41 14.23 3.51 -19.87
C PRO A 41 13.36 2.87 -18.77
N GLU A 42 12.23 2.33 -19.17
CA GLU A 42 11.34 1.56 -18.33
C GLU A 42 11.73 0.08 -18.38
N ALA A 43 11.77 -0.59 -17.23
CA ALA A 43 12.40 -1.90 -17.09
C ALA A 43 11.57 -3.05 -17.69
N VAL A 44 10.24 -3.07 -17.47
CA VAL A 44 9.34 -4.16 -17.93
C VAL A 44 9.27 -4.23 -19.45
N SER A 45 9.25 -3.06 -20.11
CA SER A 45 9.21 -2.97 -21.58
C SER A 45 10.54 -3.25 -22.26
N GLY A 46 11.59 -3.57 -21.49
CA GLY A 46 12.95 -3.71 -22.00
C GLY A 46 13.51 -2.40 -22.58
N GLY A 47 13.05 -1.24 -22.09
CA GLY A 47 13.48 0.09 -22.51
C GLY A 47 12.83 0.60 -23.79
N THR A 48 11.79 -0.07 -24.31
CA THR A 48 11.00 0.45 -25.45
C THR A 48 10.13 1.63 -25.01
N LEU A 49 9.62 1.61 -23.79
CA LEU A 49 9.02 2.75 -23.11
C LEU A 49 10.10 3.54 -22.39
N LYS A 50 10.07 4.85 -22.51
CA LYS A 50 11.02 5.76 -21.87
C LYS A 50 10.27 6.95 -21.29
N GLY A 51 10.67 7.36 -20.10
CA GLY A 51 10.33 8.66 -19.53
C GLY A 51 11.44 9.69 -19.79
N THR A 52 11.14 10.95 -19.52
CA THR A 52 12.04 12.08 -19.75
C THR A 52 12.16 12.96 -18.51
N LEU A 53 13.38 13.23 -18.09
CA LEU A 53 13.69 14.20 -17.04
C LEU A 53 13.49 15.61 -17.58
N GLN A 54 12.78 16.43 -16.81
CA GLN A 54 12.42 17.79 -17.19
C GLN A 54 13.03 18.81 -16.23
N ASN A 55 13.43 19.94 -16.78
CA ASN A 55 14.05 21.04 -16.05
C ASN A 55 15.31 20.59 -15.26
N ASN A 56 15.32 20.78 -13.96
CA ASN A 56 16.44 20.38 -13.10
C ASN A 56 16.27 19.02 -12.40
N ALA A 57 15.31 18.20 -12.85
CA ALA A 57 15.26 16.80 -12.44
C ALA A 57 16.45 16.02 -13.00
N LYS A 58 16.98 15.11 -12.20
CA LYS A 58 18.10 14.25 -12.57
C LYS A 58 17.99 12.87 -11.93
N VAL A 59 18.65 11.89 -12.50
CA VAL A 59 18.93 10.63 -11.81
C VAL A 59 20.25 10.74 -11.09
N GLU A 60 20.30 10.28 -9.86
CA GLU A 60 21.53 10.20 -9.08
C GLU A 60 21.72 8.81 -8.48
N LYS A 61 22.98 8.42 -8.32
CA LYS A 61 23.31 7.15 -7.66
C LYS A 61 23.30 7.35 -6.15
N MET A 62 22.66 6.42 -5.45
CA MET A 62 22.62 6.36 -4.00
C MET A 62 22.95 4.93 -3.56
N GLY A 63 24.22 4.70 -3.17
CA GLY A 63 24.74 3.37 -2.91
C GLY A 63 24.59 2.44 -4.12
N LYS A 64 23.84 1.36 -3.96
CA LYS A 64 23.51 0.42 -5.03
C LYS A 64 22.30 0.83 -5.89
N TYR A 65 21.53 1.83 -5.45
CA TYR A 65 20.32 2.27 -6.13
C TYR A 65 20.55 3.48 -7.03
N HIS A 66 19.64 3.66 -7.97
CA HIS A 66 19.47 4.89 -8.72
C HIS A 66 18.12 5.52 -8.34
N VAL A 67 18.12 6.81 -8.08
CA VAL A 67 16.92 7.54 -7.65
C VAL A 67 16.71 8.78 -8.50
N LEU A 68 15.45 9.12 -8.73
CA LEU A 68 15.06 10.40 -9.28
C LEU A 68 15.23 11.48 -8.23
N ASN A 69 15.95 12.54 -8.54
CA ASN A 69 16.01 13.77 -7.75
C ASN A 69 15.30 14.88 -8.52
N LEU A 70 14.21 15.41 -7.97
CA LEU A 70 13.39 16.44 -8.61
C LEU A 70 14.02 17.83 -8.58
N GLY A 71 15.16 18.00 -7.85
CA GLY A 71 15.82 19.29 -7.72
C GLY A 71 15.09 20.25 -6.78
N SER A 72 15.54 21.51 -6.77
CA SER A 72 15.11 22.53 -5.79
C SER A 72 13.99 23.45 -6.27
N ALA A 73 13.47 23.26 -7.48
CA ALA A 73 12.49 24.18 -8.07
C ALA A 73 11.38 23.41 -8.82
N ASN A 74 11.40 23.47 -10.15
CA ASN A 74 10.33 22.99 -11.03
C ASN A 74 10.70 21.72 -11.81
N GLY A 75 11.65 20.92 -11.28
CA GLY A 75 11.99 19.63 -11.86
C GLY A 75 10.84 18.63 -11.72
N TYR A 76 10.65 17.84 -12.76
CA TYR A 76 9.69 16.74 -12.75
C TYR A 76 10.14 15.64 -13.71
N PHE A 77 9.53 14.48 -13.59
CA PHE A 77 9.78 13.36 -14.49
C PHE A 77 8.51 13.07 -15.28
N ASP A 78 8.60 13.14 -16.60
CA ASP A 78 7.52 12.76 -17.51
C ASP A 78 7.67 11.30 -17.90
N MET A 79 6.78 10.45 -17.42
CA MET A 79 6.75 9.01 -17.71
C MET A 79 6.31 8.72 -19.16
N GLY A 80 5.82 9.72 -19.87
CA GLY A 80 5.38 9.63 -21.26
C GLY A 80 4.02 8.98 -21.48
N ALA A 81 3.47 9.12 -22.67
CA ALA A 81 2.15 8.60 -23.04
C ALA A 81 2.05 7.07 -22.98
N GLY A 82 3.19 6.37 -23.07
CA GLY A 82 3.24 4.91 -22.91
C GLY A 82 2.82 4.45 -21.49
N ALA A 83 3.28 5.15 -20.45
CA ALA A 83 2.85 4.89 -19.08
C ALA A 83 1.35 5.13 -18.89
N GLY A 84 0.80 6.15 -19.54
CA GLY A 84 -0.63 6.43 -19.57
C GLY A 84 -1.44 5.28 -20.18
N LYS A 85 -0.96 4.66 -21.25
CA LYS A 85 -1.61 3.48 -21.82
C LYS A 85 -1.61 2.29 -20.88
N VAL A 86 -0.54 2.11 -20.11
CA VAL A 86 -0.45 1.04 -19.12
C VAL A 86 -1.53 1.23 -18.05
N ILE A 87 -1.59 2.40 -17.40
CA ILE A 87 -2.57 2.63 -16.32
C ILE A 87 -4.02 2.61 -16.83
N ALA A 88 -4.28 3.10 -18.03
CA ALA A 88 -5.61 3.07 -18.64
C ALA A 88 -6.07 1.64 -18.99
N GLY A 89 -5.15 0.70 -19.18
CA GLY A 89 -5.43 -0.71 -19.43
C GLY A 89 -5.73 -1.53 -18.18
N CYS A 90 -5.49 -0.98 -16.98
CA CYS A 90 -5.69 -1.70 -15.74
C CYS A 90 -7.12 -1.50 -15.21
N THR A 91 -7.81 -2.59 -14.86
CA THR A 91 -9.14 -2.55 -14.24
C THR A 91 -9.02 -2.47 -12.71
N ASN A 92 -8.24 -3.37 -12.13
CA ASN A 92 -7.76 -3.28 -10.76
C ASN A 92 -6.28 -3.00 -10.83
N PHE A 93 -5.78 -2.13 -9.98
CA PHE A 93 -4.35 -1.81 -10.05
C PHE A 93 -3.77 -1.45 -8.69
N THR A 94 -2.45 -1.55 -8.64
CA THR A 94 -1.66 -1.03 -7.54
C THR A 94 -0.59 -0.10 -8.10
N ILE A 95 -0.46 1.08 -7.51
CA ILE A 95 0.67 2.01 -7.75
C ILE A 95 1.52 2.00 -6.48
N SER A 96 2.82 1.76 -6.64
CA SER A 96 3.79 1.70 -5.55
C SER A 96 5.02 2.53 -5.88
N MET A 97 5.54 3.26 -4.91
CA MET A 97 6.83 3.95 -5.00
C MET A 97 7.37 4.34 -3.64
N TYR A 98 8.66 4.68 -3.61
CA TYR A 98 9.31 5.27 -2.45
C TYR A 98 9.65 6.72 -2.73
N TYR A 99 9.56 7.55 -1.70
CA TYR A 99 9.98 8.94 -1.81
C TYR A 99 10.64 9.45 -0.53
N TYR A 100 11.50 10.42 -0.69
CA TYR A 100 12.16 11.16 0.38
C TYR A 100 11.95 12.65 0.16
N VAL A 101 11.22 13.31 1.03
CA VAL A 101 11.08 14.77 1.04
C VAL A 101 12.10 15.35 2.02
N ASN A 102 12.87 16.36 1.60
CA ASN A 102 13.81 17.04 2.51
C ASN A 102 13.07 17.57 3.74
N ALA A 103 13.67 17.41 4.92
CA ALA A 103 13.05 17.76 6.20
C ALA A 103 12.58 19.24 6.25
N ASN A 104 13.29 20.13 5.55
CA ASN A 104 12.99 21.58 5.51
C ASN A 104 12.06 21.98 4.36
N GLN A 105 11.65 21.05 3.47
CA GLN A 105 10.74 21.36 2.39
C GLN A 105 9.33 21.56 2.93
N ASP A 106 8.70 22.68 2.57
CA ASP A 106 7.27 22.87 2.83
C ASP A 106 6.46 22.15 1.75
N ILE A 107 5.58 21.25 2.19
CA ILE A 107 4.65 20.52 1.34
C ILE A 107 3.20 20.66 1.82
N SER A 108 2.90 21.63 2.67
CA SER A 108 1.56 21.85 3.22
C SER A 108 0.62 22.59 2.28
N GLY A 109 1.17 23.35 1.33
CA GLY A 109 0.43 24.14 0.36
C GLY A 109 -0.18 23.31 -0.79
N LEU A 110 -0.93 23.99 -1.65
CA LEU A 110 -1.48 23.41 -2.89
C LEU A 110 -0.37 22.95 -3.83
N GLY A 111 -0.63 21.87 -4.55
CA GLY A 111 0.37 21.19 -5.35
C GLY A 111 1.07 20.10 -4.55
N ASN A 112 2.39 19.98 -4.73
CA ASN A 112 3.20 18.94 -4.09
C ASN A 112 2.71 17.52 -4.42
N PHE A 113 2.37 17.30 -5.70
CA PHE A 113 1.89 16.01 -6.17
C PHE A 113 3.06 15.07 -6.41
N LEU A 114 2.99 13.90 -5.78
CA LEU A 114 3.98 12.86 -5.99
C LEU A 114 3.86 12.29 -7.40
N PHE A 115 2.64 11.98 -7.82
CA PHE A 115 2.36 11.59 -9.21
C PHE A 115 1.04 12.15 -9.73
N THR A 116 0.98 12.23 -11.04
CA THR A 116 -0.20 12.63 -11.82
C THR A 116 -0.27 11.78 -13.09
N PHE A 117 -1.46 11.30 -13.43
CA PHE A 117 -1.84 10.79 -14.75
C PHE A 117 -3.01 11.63 -15.22
N SER A 118 -2.88 12.32 -16.35
CA SER A 118 -3.91 13.26 -16.81
C SER A 118 -4.07 13.25 -18.32
N THR A 119 -5.30 13.45 -18.77
CA THR A 119 -5.61 13.66 -20.20
C THR A 119 -5.36 15.09 -20.69
N GLN A 120 -5.21 16.03 -19.75
CA GLN A 120 -4.94 17.43 -20.05
C GLN A 120 -3.74 17.94 -19.27
N GLU A 121 -2.98 18.83 -19.87
CA GLU A 121 -1.86 19.49 -19.19
C GLU A 121 -2.34 20.37 -18.04
N THR A 122 -3.49 21.00 -18.22
CA THR A 122 -4.14 21.83 -17.21
C THR A 122 -5.59 21.41 -17.06
N CYS A 123 -5.94 20.89 -15.88
CA CYS A 123 -7.29 20.52 -15.52
C CYS A 123 -8.01 21.69 -14.82
N SER A 124 -9.35 21.64 -14.82
CA SER A 124 -10.22 22.63 -14.16
C SER A 124 -11.28 21.96 -13.28
N SER A 125 -12.26 22.73 -12.81
CA SER A 125 -13.40 22.21 -12.03
C SER A 125 -14.26 21.20 -12.80
N ASP A 126 -14.32 21.34 -14.11
CA ASP A 126 -15.24 20.65 -15.02
C ASP A 126 -14.54 19.97 -16.21
N ALA A 127 -13.21 19.99 -16.25
CA ALA A 127 -12.44 19.41 -17.34
C ALA A 127 -11.18 18.68 -16.87
N GLY A 128 -10.91 17.55 -17.52
CA GLY A 128 -9.75 16.67 -17.29
C GLY A 128 -10.12 15.36 -16.61
N CYS A 129 -9.67 14.25 -17.21
CA CYS A 129 -9.66 12.94 -16.54
C CYS A 129 -8.29 12.73 -15.91
N TYR A 130 -8.22 12.31 -14.68
CA TYR A 130 -6.94 12.13 -14.00
C TYR A 130 -6.98 11.16 -12.81
N TYR A 131 -5.78 10.67 -12.48
CA TYR A 131 -5.37 10.21 -11.15
C TYR A 131 -4.25 11.10 -10.64
N PHE A 132 -4.22 11.35 -9.34
CA PHE A 132 -3.06 11.93 -8.67
C PHE A 132 -2.91 11.49 -7.21
N TYR A 133 -1.72 11.67 -6.67
CA TYR A 133 -1.43 11.57 -5.25
C TYR A 133 -0.73 12.82 -4.75
N ALA A 134 -1.33 13.48 -3.75
CA ALA A 134 -0.83 14.71 -3.16
C ALA A 134 -0.28 14.47 -1.76
N LEU A 135 0.91 15.01 -1.46
CA LEU A 135 1.61 14.81 -0.18
C LEU A 135 1.11 15.71 0.94
N ASN A 136 0.48 16.83 0.61
CA ASN A 136 -0.06 17.78 1.60
C ASN A 136 -1.18 17.21 2.48
N SER A 137 -1.82 16.15 2.03
CA SER A 137 -2.94 15.51 2.74
C SER A 137 -2.92 13.98 2.63
N GLN A 138 -1.88 13.42 2.02
CA GLN A 138 -1.79 11.99 1.66
C GLN A 138 -3.08 11.53 0.99
N ARG A 139 -3.38 12.16 -0.14
CA ARG A 139 -4.65 12.00 -0.85
C ARG A 139 -4.42 11.46 -2.25
N PHE A 140 -5.01 10.30 -2.54
CA PHE A 140 -5.24 9.85 -3.91
C PHE A 140 -6.60 10.35 -4.37
N ALA A 141 -6.67 10.90 -5.57
CA ALA A 141 -7.93 11.30 -6.19
C ALA A 141 -8.02 10.84 -7.63
N ALA A 142 -9.25 10.62 -8.07
CA ALA A 142 -9.63 10.25 -9.42
C ALA A 142 -10.81 11.10 -9.88
N SER A 143 -10.79 11.53 -11.13
CA SER A 143 -11.92 12.21 -11.75
C SER A 143 -12.00 11.90 -13.24
N GLN A 144 -13.24 11.87 -13.75
CA GLN A 144 -13.52 11.79 -15.19
C GLN A 144 -13.80 13.15 -15.80
N ALA A 145 -14.08 14.18 -14.99
CA ALA A 145 -14.53 15.50 -15.47
C ALA A 145 -14.12 16.64 -14.52
N GLY A 146 -12.81 16.74 -14.21
CA GLY A 146 -12.29 17.82 -13.38
C GLY A 146 -12.53 17.67 -11.88
N TYR A 147 -12.02 18.63 -11.06
CA TYR A 147 -12.04 18.49 -9.60
C TYR A 147 -13.42 18.64 -8.96
N GLY A 148 -14.43 19.16 -9.67
CA GLY A 148 -15.81 19.17 -9.21
C GLY A 148 -16.47 17.79 -9.14
N SER A 149 -15.85 16.76 -9.71
CA SER A 149 -16.38 15.39 -9.81
C SER A 149 -15.41 14.35 -9.20
N GLU A 150 -14.53 14.76 -8.30
CA GLU A 150 -13.53 13.88 -7.71
C GLU A 150 -14.12 12.85 -6.74
N SER A 151 -13.57 11.64 -6.82
CA SER A 151 -13.60 10.66 -5.72
C SER A 151 -12.20 10.57 -5.14
N SER A 152 -12.07 10.42 -3.83
CA SER A 152 -10.75 10.39 -3.21
C SER A 152 -10.65 9.49 -1.98
N VAL A 153 -9.45 8.93 -1.80
CA VAL A 153 -8.99 8.34 -0.54
C VAL A 153 -8.07 9.39 0.09
N ASN A 154 -8.48 10.00 1.19
CA ASN A 154 -7.81 11.14 1.79
C ASN A 154 -7.55 10.89 3.28
N ALA A 155 -6.28 10.74 3.66
CA ALA A 155 -5.89 10.59 5.05
C ALA A 155 -5.94 11.91 5.84
N ASN A 156 -6.00 13.04 5.15
CA ASN A 156 -6.05 14.38 5.72
C ASN A 156 -4.86 14.68 6.66
N VAL A 157 -3.71 14.14 6.35
CA VAL A 157 -2.45 14.37 7.06
C VAL A 157 -1.32 14.66 6.08
N VAL A 158 -0.47 15.62 6.43
CA VAL A 158 0.74 15.94 5.64
C VAL A 158 1.71 14.77 5.73
N SER A 159 2.36 14.44 4.63
CA SER A 159 3.34 13.36 4.58
C SER A 159 4.55 13.60 5.48
N ALA A 160 5.15 12.52 5.96
CA ALA A 160 6.43 12.56 6.68
C ALA A 160 7.56 13.10 5.78
N LYS A 161 8.54 13.75 6.41
CA LYS A 161 9.71 14.35 5.77
C LYS A 161 11.00 13.90 6.48
N GLY A 162 12.13 14.03 5.79
CA GLY A 162 13.44 13.72 6.35
C GLY A 162 13.76 12.22 6.44
N ARG A 163 12.93 11.39 5.87
CA ARG A 163 13.11 9.93 5.75
C ARG A 163 12.51 9.39 4.46
N TRP A 164 12.88 8.20 4.06
CA TRP A 164 12.20 7.48 3.01
C TRP A 164 10.82 7.01 3.48
N VAL A 165 9.86 7.08 2.61
CA VAL A 165 8.45 6.67 2.84
C VAL A 165 8.05 5.76 1.71
N SER A 166 7.45 4.63 2.03
CA SER A 166 6.73 3.80 1.07
C SER A 166 5.30 4.28 0.95
N VAL A 167 4.81 4.49 -0.25
CA VAL A 167 3.40 4.70 -0.51
C VAL A 167 2.89 3.68 -1.50
N VAL A 168 1.77 3.07 -1.18
CA VAL A 168 1.07 2.13 -2.06
C VAL A 168 -0.42 2.48 -2.09
N TYR A 169 -0.94 2.67 -3.28
CA TYR A 169 -2.36 2.81 -3.51
C TYR A 169 -2.89 1.58 -4.26
N VAL A 170 -3.92 0.97 -3.72
CA VAL A 170 -4.59 -0.20 -4.29
C VAL A 170 -6.00 0.16 -4.68
N LEU A 171 -6.37 -0.04 -5.94
CA LEU A 171 -7.75 0.00 -6.42
C LEU A 171 -8.24 -1.42 -6.63
N ASP A 172 -9.29 -1.80 -5.90
CA ASP A 172 -9.99 -3.08 -6.02
C ASP A 172 -11.47 -2.83 -6.29
N GLY A 173 -11.88 -3.02 -7.52
CA GLY A 173 -13.21 -2.67 -7.99
C GLY A 173 -13.51 -1.18 -7.80
N SER A 174 -14.47 -0.88 -6.91
CA SER A 174 -14.88 0.47 -6.56
C SER A 174 -14.34 0.95 -5.20
N ASN A 175 -13.32 0.27 -4.63
CA ASN A 175 -12.71 0.64 -3.37
C ASN A 175 -11.24 0.99 -3.56
N GLY A 176 -10.85 2.14 -3.06
CA GLY A 176 -9.45 2.55 -3.00
C GLY A 176 -8.90 2.35 -1.59
N THR A 177 -7.69 1.79 -1.47
CA THR A 177 -7.00 1.64 -0.20
C THR A 177 -5.64 2.29 -0.29
N LEU A 178 -5.33 3.15 0.67
CA LEU A 178 -4.03 3.80 0.83
C LEU A 178 -3.24 3.11 1.93
N TYR A 179 -1.99 2.78 1.62
CA TYR A 179 -0.99 2.29 2.57
C TYR A 179 0.20 3.25 2.58
N VAL A 180 0.71 3.49 3.78
CA VAL A 180 1.95 4.25 4.01
C VAL A 180 2.83 3.42 4.93
N ASP A 181 4.08 3.20 4.53
CA ASP A 181 5.04 2.35 5.24
C ASP A 181 4.48 0.96 5.57
N GLY A 182 3.78 0.37 4.60
CA GLY A 182 3.14 -0.95 4.73
C GLY A 182 1.89 -1.00 5.62
N GLN A 183 1.57 0.09 6.29
CA GLN A 183 0.39 0.17 7.14
C GLN A 183 -0.80 0.73 6.37
N LYS A 184 -1.93 0.07 6.50
CA LYS A 184 -3.18 0.54 5.91
C LYS A 184 -3.63 1.83 6.62
N MET A 185 -3.66 2.93 5.88
CA MET A 185 -4.15 4.21 6.39
C MET A 185 -5.68 4.26 6.40
N LEU A 186 -6.28 4.04 5.24
CA LEU A 186 -7.73 3.99 5.10
C LEU A 186 -8.16 3.33 3.80
N THR A 187 -9.42 2.94 3.75
CA THR A 187 -10.14 2.53 2.53
C THR A 187 -11.34 3.45 2.35
N ALA A 188 -11.59 3.90 1.15
CA ALA A 188 -12.77 4.69 0.81
C ALA A 188 -13.39 4.24 -0.53
N PRO A 189 -14.68 4.46 -0.72
CA PRO A 189 -15.31 4.24 -2.01
C PRO A 189 -14.69 5.12 -3.09
N MET A 190 -14.37 4.51 -4.22
CA MET A 190 -13.89 5.17 -5.44
C MET A 190 -14.85 4.83 -6.59
N PRO A 191 -16.08 5.37 -6.58
CA PRO A 191 -17.05 5.10 -7.62
C PRO A 191 -16.45 5.42 -8.98
N LYS A 192 -16.48 4.46 -9.90
CA LYS A 192 -15.87 4.57 -11.23
C LYS A 192 -14.35 4.83 -11.23
N GLY A 193 -13.64 4.57 -10.13
CA GLY A 193 -12.19 4.71 -10.07
C GLY A 193 -11.49 3.89 -11.17
N ASN A 194 -11.92 2.65 -11.37
CA ASN A 194 -11.46 1.77 -12.44
C ASN A 194 -11.96 2.14 -13.85
N GLU A 195 -12.88 3.07 -13.96
CA GLU A 195 -13.42 3.56 -15.25
C GLU A 195 -12.89 4.93 -15.63
N THR A 196 -12.05 5.56 -14.82
CA THR A 196 -11.56 6.93 -15.03
C THR A 196 -10.99 7.12 -16.44
N PHE A 197 -10.27 6.12 -16.95
CA PHE A 197 -9.68 6.14 -18.28
C PHE A 197 -10.29 5.12 -19.24
N SER A 198 -11.52 4.63 -19.00
CA SER A 198 -12.16 3.58 -19.83
C SER A 198 -12.29 3.93 -21.32
N ASN A 199 -12.40 5.21 -21.66
CA ASN A 199 -12.57 5.68 -23.02
C ASN A 199 -11.42 6.57 -23.52
N THR A 200 -10.35 6.72 -22.75
CA THR A 200 -9.23 7.60 -23.05
C THR A 200 -7.97 7.10 -22.36
N SER A 201 -6.81 7.59 -22.77
CA SER A 201 -5.55 7.35 -22.06
C SER A 201 -4.93 8.67 -21.66
N PRO A 202 -4.40 8.80 -20.45
CA PRO A 202 -3.68 9.99 -20.05
C PRO A 202 -2.39 10.12 -20.86
N ILE A 203 -2.07 11.35 -21.23
CA ILE A 203 -0.86 11.68 -22.01
C ILE A 203 0.11 12.55 -21.22
N TYR A 204 -0.33 13.13 -20.13
CA TYR A 204 0.46 13.91 -19.18
C TYR A 204 0.65 13.08 -17.90
N ASN A 205 1.77 12.37 -17.81
CA ASN A 205 2.01 11.37 -16.77
C ASN A 205 3.29 11.73 -16.00
N TRP A 206 3.15 12.41 -14.88
CA TRP A 206 4.25 13.09 -14.22
C TRP A 206 4.51 12.61 -12.81
N ILE A 207 5.76 12.68 -12.42
CA ILE A 207 6.22 12.63 -11.03
C ILE A 207 6.68 14.03 -10.64
N GLY A 208 6.11 14.57 -9.57
CA GLY A 208 6.51 15.87 -9.02
C GLY A 208 5.80 17.09 -9.60
N ARG A 209 4.80 16.89 -10.46
CA ARG A 209 4.04 17.98 -11.09
C ARG A 209 2.53 17.74 -11.00
N SER A 210 1.80 18.80 -10.64
CA SER A 210 0.33 18.86 -10.66
C SER A 210 -0.23 19.18 -12.05
N PRO A 211 -1.45 18.72 -12.38
CA PRO A 211 -2.16 19.16 -13.58
C PRO A 211 -3.01 20.41 -13.35
N PHE A 212 -2.88 21.09 -12.21
CA PHE A 212 -3.62 22.32 -11.91
C PHE A 212 -2.73 23.54 -12.00
N ALA A 213 -3.23 24.59 -12.65
CA ALA A 213 -2.48 25.82 -12.84
C ALA A 213 -2.21 26.53 -11.50
N GLY A 214 -0.97 26.96 -11.31
CA GLY A 214 -0.55 27.67 -10.08
C GLY A 214 -0.14 26.79 -8.93
N ASP A 215 -0.31 25.48 -9.03
CA ASP A 215 0.13 24.52 -8.03
C ASP A 215 1.67 24.44 -7.96
N ALA A 216 2.20 24.28 -6.73
CA ALA A 216 3.61 24.08 -6.50
C ALA A 216 4.10 22.73 -7.07
N TYR A 217 5.29 22.74 -7.67
CA TYR A 217 6.03 21.53 -7.99
C TYR A 217 6.57 20.90 -6.71
N LEU A 218 6.71 19.59 -6.71
CA LEU A 218 7.29 18.85 -5.59
C LEU A 218 8.81 18.99 -5.60
N ALA A 219 9.33 20.04 -4.96
CA ALA A 219 10.76 20.31 -4.92
C ALA A 219 11.49 19.55 -3.78
N ASN A 220 12.84 19.50 -3.86
CA ASN A 220 13.72 18.90 -2.86
C ASN A 220 13.30 17.49 -2.44
N THR A 221 12.81 16.70 -3.41
CA THR A 221 12.28 15.38 -3.21
C THR A 221 13.02 14.37 -4.09
N LYS A 222 13.29 13.21 -3.54
CA LYS A 222 13.78 12.04 -4.28
C LYS A 222 12.65 11.02 -4.41
N VAL A 223 12.62 10.29 -5.53
CA VAL A 223 11.65 9.24 -5.79
C VAL A 223 12.38 8.01 -6.31
N ALA A 224 11.95 6.84 -5.92
CA ALA A 224 12.55 5.58 -6.33
C ALA A 224 11.49 4.52 -6.61
N ASP A 225 11.84 3.60 -7.49
CA ASP A 225 11.17 2.31 -7.68
C ASP A 225 9.66 2.45 -7.95
N ILE A 226 9.31 3.21 -9.00
CA ILE A 226 7.92 3.44 -9.39
C ILE A 226 7.38 2.20 -10.10
N ARG A 227 6.34 1.60 -9.54
CA ARG A 227 5.71 0.38 -10.08
C ARG A 227 4.21 0.54 -10.26
N ILE A 228 3.69 -0.05 -11.35
CA ILE A 228 2.26 -0.23 -11.59
C ILE A 228 2.01 -1.72 -11.84
N TYR A 229 1.10 -2.28 -11.05
CA TYR A 229 0.63 -3.65 -11.17
C TYR A 229 -0.80 -3.66 -11.71
N ASP A 230 -1.09 -4.55 -12.63
CA ASP A 230 -2.44 -4.87 -13.11
C ASP A 230 -3.10 -5.89 -12.17
N LYS A 231 -3.13 -5.52 -10.88
CA LYS A 231 -3.67 -6.33 -9.79
C LYS A 231 -3.87 -5.44 -8.55
N ALA A 232 -4.94 -5.70 -7.81
CA ALA A 232 -5.05 -5.26 -6.43
C ALA A 232 -4.13 -6.14 -5.55
N LEU A 233 -3.01 -5.58 -5.08
CA LEU A 233 -2.09 -6.30 -4.19
C LEU A 233 -2.73 -6.50 -2.82
N THR A 234 -2.45 -7.66 -2.23
CA THR A 234 -2.86 -8.00 -0.85
C THR A 234 -2.07 -7.19 0.18
N GLY A 235 -2.58 -7.12 1.41
CA GLY A 235 -1.87 -6.45 2.50
C GLY A 235 -0.47 -7.03 2.76
N GLY A 236 -0.27 -8.35 2.61
CA GLY A 236 1.04 -8.98 2.74
C GLY A 236 2.03 -8.58 1.64
N GLU A 237 1.55 -8.52 0.40
CA GLU A 237 2.37 -8.03 -0.73
C GLU A 237 2.76 -6.56 -0.54
N VAL A 238 1.81 -5.72 -0.07
CA VAL A 238 2.08 -4.30 0.23
C VAL A 238 3.10 -4.15 1.36
N THR A 239 2.98 -4.95 2.44
CA THR A 239 3.95 -4.91 3.56
C THR A 239 5.35 -5.24 3.08
N ARG A 240 5.52 -6.26 2.23
CA ARG A 240 6.83 -6.59 1.64
C ARG A 240 7.44 -5.45 0.83
N LEU A 241 6.63 -4.81 -0.02
CA LEU A 241 7.08 -3.62 -0.77
C LEU A 241 7.54 -2.51 0.18
N ALA A 242 6.76 -2.23 1.22
CA ALA A 242 7.07 -1.16 2.16
C ALA A 242 8.40 -1.36 2.89
N LEU A 243 8.70 -2.59 3.31
CA LEU A 243 9.92 -2.90 4.05
C LEU A 243 11.19 -2.66 3.23
N THR A 244 11.13 -2.70 1.90
CA THR A 244 12.29 -2.35 1.07
C THR A 244 12.63 -0.85 1.09
N ALA A 245 11.76 0.02 1.62
CA ALA A 245 12.08 1.44 1.80
C ALA A 245 13.26 1.66 2.74
N ASP A 246 13.46 0.77 3.72
CA ASP A 246 14.55 0.85 4.68
C ASP A 246 15.93 0.64 4.03
N ASP A 247 15.98 -0.05 2.90
CA ASP A 247 17.21 -0.18 2.12
C ASP A 247 17.69 1.18 1.61
N TYR A 248 16.75 2.03 1.18
CA TYR A 248 17.06 3.38 0.74
C TYR A 248 17.54 4.26 1.89
N ASP A 249 16.92 4.16 3.07
CA ASP A 249 17.36 4.86 4.26
C ASP A 249 18.75 4.42 4.72
N ASN A 250 19.05 3.12 4.66
CA ASN A 250 20.36 2.58 5.01
C ASN A 250 21.46 3.11 4.09
N GLU A 251 21.25 3.06 2.77
CA GLU A 251 22.19 3.60 1.80
C GLU A 251 22.37 5.13 1.94
N PHE A 252 21.34 5.84 2.35
CA PHE A 252 21.35 7.28 2.56
C PHE A 252 22.12 7.69 3.82
N ARG A 253 22.03 6.90 4.89
CA ARG A 253 22.59 7.25 6.21
C ARG A 253 23.93 6.66 6.52
N HIS A 254 24.43 5.71 5.72
CA HIS A 254 25.70 4.99 5.94
C HIS A 254 25.81 4.45 7.39
N GLY A 255 24.86 3.61 7.81
CA GLY A 255 24.68 3.24 9.22
C GLY A 255 25.75 2.32 9.80
N THR A 256 26.22 2.63 10.99
CA THR A 256 26.86 1.67 11.89
C THR A 256 25.81 0.68 12.39
N GLN A 257 26.21 -0.59 12.58
CA GLN A 257 25.33 -1.60 13.15
C GLN A 257 24.76 -1.11 14.49
N GLY A 258 23.44 -1.09 14.61
CA GLY A 258 22.71 -0.78 15.84
C GLY A 258 22.57 -1.98 16.77
N ASP A 259 21.96 -1.74 17.94
CA ASP A 259 21.67 -2.78 18.93
C ASP A 259 20.45 -3.62 18.51
N LEU A 260 20.71 -4.89 18.17
CA LEU A 260 19.70 -5.86 17.73
C LEU A 260 18.86 -6.46 18.87
N THR A 261 19.13 -6.16 20.13
CA THR A 261 18.52 -6.85 21.28
C THR A 261 17.00 -6.82 21.24
N LYS A 262 16.41 -5.65 21.05
CA LYS A 262 14.95 -5.49 20.96
C LYS A 262 14.37 -6.20 19.73
N LEU A 263 15.06 -6.11 18.59
CA LEU A 263 14.62 -6.76 17.37
C LEU A 263 14.60 -8.28 17.52
N ASN A 264 15.66 -8.85 18.05
CA ASN A 264 15.75 -10.29 18.29
C ASN A 264 14.63 -10.78 19.23
N THR A 265 14.36 -10.05 20.31
CA THR A 265 13.25 -10.36 21.23
C THR A 265 11.90 -10.34 20.51
N THR A 266 11.67 -9.34 19.64
CA THR A 266 10.41 -9.22 18.90
C THR A 266 10.29 -10.29 17.81
N LEU A 267 11.40 -10.67 17.18
CA LEU A 267 11.46 -11.80 16.24
C LEU A 267 11.14 -13.14 16.95
N GLU A 268 11.62 -13.34 18.17
CA GLU A 268 11.28 -14.54 18.96
C GLU A 268 9.79 -14.60 19.29
N GLU A 269 9.18 -13.46 19.66
CA GLU A 269 7.74 -13.37 19.90
C GLU A 269 6.94 -13.72 18.65
N ALA A 270 7.29 -13.14 17.48
CA ALA A 270 6.67 -13.46 16.21
C ALA A 270 6.82 -14.94 15.84
N SER A 271 8.03 -15.48 15.99
CA SER A 271 8.34 -16.89 15.75
C SER A 271 7.51 -17.84 16.63
N THR A 272 7.25 -17.46 17.87
CA THR A 272 6.42 -18.24 18.80
C THR A 272 4.99 -18.35 18.30
N ILE A 273 4.42 -17.26 17.80
CA ILE A 273 3.06 -17.26 17.20
C ILE A 273 3.04 -18.12 15.94
N ILE A 274 3.98 -17.88 15.00
CA ILE A 274 4.05 -18.59 13.71
C ILE A 274 4.21 -20.10 13.87
N LYS A 275 4.96 -20.52 14.88
CA LYS A 275 5.22 -21.94 15.15
C LYS A 275 4.20 -22.60 16.07
N GLY A 276 3.35 -21.81 16.71
CA GLY A 276 2.29 -22.27 17.60
C GLY A 276 1.05 -22.78 16.87
N ASP A 277 -0.08 -22.78 17.56
CA ASP A 277 -1.37 -23.09 16.94
C ASP A 277 -1.91 -21.84 16.23
N ILE A 278 -1.69 -21.77 14.93
CA ILE A 278 -2.14 -20.66 14.10
C ILE A 278 -3.62 -20.75 13.69
N SER A 279 -4.28 -21.89 13.97
CA SER A 279 -5.68 -22.10 13.58
C SER A 279 -6.67 -21.19 14.33
N ILE A 280 -6.22 -20.61 15.45
CA ILE A 280 -7.01 -19.67 16.26
C ILE A 280 -7.01 -18.24 15.71
N TYR A 281 -6.18 -17.94 14.72
CA TYR A 281 -6.04 -16.63 14.08
C TYR A 281 -6.57 -16.64 12.64
N THR A 282 -6.90 -15.47 12.09
CA THR A 282 -7.27 -15.38 10.67
C THR A 282 -6.06 -15.64 9.77
N ALA A 283 -6.29 -16.35 8.66
CA ALA A 283 -5.23 -16.75 7.72
C ALA A 283 -4.46 -15.53 7.16
N ASP A 284 -5.18 -14.46 6.82
CA ASP A 284 -4.57 -13.24 6.27
C ASP A 284 -3.63 -12.56 7.29
N ALA A 285 -4.04 -12.47 8.56
CA ALA A 285 -3.20 -11.86 9.59
C ALA A 285 -1.93 -12.69 9.84
N VAL A 286 -2.05 -14.02 9.84
CA VAL A 286 -0.90 -14.94 9.99
C VAL A 286 0.03 -14.84 8.77
N ALA A 287 -0.51 -14.74 7.55
CA ALA A 287 0.30 -14.58 6.34
C ALA A 287 1.14 -13.29 6.39
N ILE A 288 0.52 -12.17 6.76
CA ILE A 288 1.20 -10.88 6.92
C ILE A 288 2.32 -10.98 7.97
N LEU A 289 2.06 -11.61 9.12
CA LEU A 289 3.06 -11.77 10.16
C LEU A 289 4.23 -12.65 9.67
N SER A 290 3.94 -13.76 9.00
CA SER A 290 4.97 -14.67 8.48
C SER A 290 5.86 -13.97 7.45
N ASP A 291 5.28 -13.27 6.51
CA ASP A 291 6.01 -12.52 5.48
C ASP A 291 6.88 -11.41 6.10
N THR A 292 6.32 -10.66 7.04
CA THR A 292 7.05 -9.61 7.78
C THR A 292 8.23 -10.18 8.57
N TYR A 293 7.99 -11.27 9.29
CA TYR A 293 9.02 -11.97 10.07
C TYR A 293 10.17 -12.46 9.19
N GLU A 294 9.87 -13.20 8.11
CA GLU A 294 10.92 -13.75 7.24
C GLU A 294 11.74 -12.64 6.58
N PHE A 295 11.10 -11.56 6.14
CA PHE A 295 11.81 -10.43 5.56
C PHE A 295 12.75 -9.77 6.56
N ILE A 296 12.25 -9.38 7.75
CA ILE A 296 13.06 -8.68 8.77
C ILE A 296 14.19 -9.58 9.28
N LYS A 297 13.91 -10.85 9.48
CA LYS A 297 14.92 -11.83 9.90
C LYS A 297 16.04 -11.94 8.87
N ALA A 298 15.68 -12.07 7.58
CA ALA A 298 16.68 -12.16 6.51
C ALA A 298 17.54 -10.89 6.42
N LYS A 299 16.96 -9.72 6.65
CA LYS A 299 17.68 -8.45 6.71
C LYS A 299 18.64 -8.39 7.91
N SER A 300 18.16 -8.75 9.11
CA SER A 300 18.98 -8.72 10.31
C SER A 300 20.17 -9.70 10.29
N GLU A 301 20.05 -10.79 9.54
CA GLU A 301 21.12 -11.80 9.40
C GLU A 301 22.16 -11.45 8.32
N LYS A 302 21.79 -10.64 7.32
CA LYS A 302 22.61 -10.42 6.12
C LYS A 302 23.15 -9.01 5.96
N GLU A 303 22.56 -8.04 6.64
CA GLU A 303 22.83 -6.63 6.41
C GLU A 303 23.21 -5.90 7.69
N THR A 304 23.99 -4.84 7.56
CA THR A 304 24.23 -3.90 8.67
C THR A 304 23.03 -2.98 8.78
N LEU A 305 22.35 -3.04 9.93
CA LEU A 305 21.17 -2.24 10.20
C LEU A 305 21.51 -1.05 11.09
N SER A 306 21.13 0.16 10.69
CA SER A 306 21.21 1.33 11.57
C SER A 306 20.24 1.19 12.73
N GLN A 307 20.48 1.92 13.85
CA GLN A 307 19.55 1.91 14.99
C GLN A 307 18.15 2.36 14.58
N PHE A 308 18.05 3.31 13.70
CA PHE A 308 16.78 3.78 13.17
C PHE A 308 15.99 2.66 12.45
N MET A 309 16.64 1.90 11.58
CA MET A 309 16.01 0.77 10.88
C MET A 309 15.57 -0.32 11.86
N ILE A 310 16.40 -0.61 12.86
CA ILE A 310 16.07 -1.58 13.90
C ILE A 310 14.81 -1.16 14.65
N ASP A 311 14.72 0.11 15.04
CA ASP A 311 13.57 0.65 15.76
C ASP A 311 12.30 0.60 14.89
N GLU A 312 12.37 0.95 13.61
CA GLU A 312 11.27 0.82 12.65
C GLU A 312 10.82 -0.64 12.47
N TYR A 313 11.76 -1.56 12.29
CA TYR A 313 11.46 -3.00 12.17
C TYR A 313 10.78 -3.54 13.42
N VAL A 314 11.23 -3.13 14.61
CA VAL A 314 10.59 -3.48 15.87
C VAL A 314 9.14 -3.02 15.92
N GLU A 315 8.87 -1.77 15.54
CA GLU A 315 7.51 -1.22 15.57
C GLU A 315 6.59 -1.87 14.52
N VAL A 316 7.08 -2.11 13.30
CA VAL A 316 6.32 -2.84 12.26
C VAL A 316 5.97 -4.24 12.73
N LEU A 317 6.96 -4.97 13.27
CA LEU A 317 6.74 -6.35 13.72
C LEU A 317 5.80 -6.42 14.92
N LYS A 318 5.93 -5.52 15.91
CA LYS A 318 4.99 -5.40 17.04
C LYS A 318 3.56 -5.13 16.58
N THR A 319 3.39 -4.19 15.66
CA THR A 319 2.07 -3.87 15.10
C THR A 319 1.47 -5.10 14.43
N THR A 320 2.27 -5.83 13.66
CA THR A 320 1.82 -7.04 12.96
C THR A 320 1.46 -8.15 13.96
N ILE A 321 2.26 -8.34 15.03
CA ILE A 321 1.94 -9.25 16.13
C ILE A 321 0.62 -8.87 16.81
N GLN A 322 0.41 -7.59 17.11
CA GLN A 322 -0.84 -7.11 17.71
C GLN A 322 -2.04 -7.37 16.81
N ASN A 323 -1.89 -7.15 15.50
CA ASN A 323 -2.93 -7.41 14.52
C ASN A 323 -3.32 -8.89 14.49
N VAL A 324 -2.34 -9.81 14.52
CA VAL A 324 -2.63 -11.26 14.62
C VAL A 324 -3.36 -11.57 15.92
N LYS A 325 -2.84 -11.12 17.07
CA LYS A 325 -3.48 -11.35 18.38
C LYS A 325 -4.90 -10.81 18.47
N ALA A 326 -5.17 -9.68 17.80
CA ALA A 326 -6.53 -9.13 17.72
C ALA A 326 -7.52 -10.05 17.00
N THR A 327 -7.04 -10.95 16.14
CA THR A 327 -7.88 -11.93 15.43
C THR A 327 -8.07 -13.24 16.18
N GLU A 328 -7.46 -13.42 17.35
CA GLU A 328 -7.57 -14.64 18.14
C GLU A 328 -9.02 -14.97 18.50
N GLY A 329 -9.45 -16.18 18.12
CA GLY A 329 -10.82 -16.65 18.32
C GLY A 329 -11.86 -15.96 17.43
N LEU A 330 -11.44 -15.20 16.39
CA LEU A 330 -12.34 -14.65 15.37
C LEU A 330 -12.45 -15.55 14.13
N VAL A 331 -11.80 -16.70 14.11
CA VAL A 331 -11.93 -17.69 13.04
C VAL A 331 -13.19 -18.49 13.30
N PHE A 332 -14.15 -18.35 12.40
CA PHE A 332 -15.43 -19.03 12.44
C PHE A 332 -15.53 -20.03 11.29
N THR A 333 -16.05 -21.22 11.59
CA THR A 333 -16.44 -22.18 10.53
C THR A 333 -17.72 -21.70 9.85
N ASP A 334 -17.98 -22.13 8.62
CA ASP A 334 -19.23 -21.83 7.91
C ASP A 334 -20.47 -22.21 8.72
N THR A 335 -20.38 -23.30 9.50
CA THR A 335 -21.45 -23.74 10.39
C THR A 335 -21.67 -22.82 11.61
N GLU A 336 -20.64 -22.13 12.06
CA GLU A 336 -20.74 -21.13 13.15
C GLU A 336 -21.31 -19.81 12.66
N LEU A 337 -20.96 -19.40 11.43
CA LEU A 337 -21.40 -18.14 10.83
C LEU A 337 -22.73 -18.26 10.08
N MET A 338 -22.93 -19.38 9.40
CA MET A 338 -24.09 -19.64 8.55
C MET A 338 -24.79 -20.92 9.00
N PRO A 339 -25.88 -20.83 9.77
CA PRO A 339 -26.77 -21.98 9.91
C PRO A 339 -27.27 -22.39 8.52
N ALA A 340 -27.54 -23.69 8.34
CA ALA A 340 -27.90 -24.28 7.05
C ALA A 340 -28.78 -23.33 6.22
N TYR A 341 -28.34 -23.05 5.01
CA TYR A 341 -29.03 -22.15 4.08
C TYR A 341 -30.44 -22.68 3.82
N ASP A 342 -31.45 -21.91 4.21
CA ASP A 342 -32.84 -22.18 3.87
C ASP A 342 -33.19 -21.39 2.60
N SER A 343 -33.17 -22.06 1.46
CA SER A 343 -33.50 -21.49 0.16
C SER A 343 -34.95 -20.97 0.05
N ASN A 344 -35.83 -21.32 1.01
CA ASN A 344 -37.20 -20.84 1.08
C ASN A 344 -37.36 -19.54 1.86
N ARG A 345 -36.29 -18.98 2.44
CA ARG A 345 -36.37 -17.67 3.08
C ARG A 345 -36.54 -16.58 2.03
N GLY A 346 -37.72 -16.00 1.98
CA GLY A 346 -37.95 -14.75 1.25
C GLY A 346 -37.11 -13.62 1.79
N PHE A 347 -36.73 -12.68 0.92
CA PHE A 347 -36.01 -11.47 1.30
C PHE A 347 -36.83 -10.68 2.32
N ARG A 348 -36.32 -10.50 3.54
CA ARG A 348 -36.99 -9.74 4.59
C ARG A 348 -36.09 -8.63 5.11
N HIS A 349 -36.66 -7.43 5.22
CA HIS A 349 -36.01 -6.32 5.90
C HIS A 349 -36.03 -6.49 7.45
N PRO A 350 -35.03 -5.92 8.17
CA PRO A 350 -34.19 -4.81 7.75
C PRO A 350 -33.15 -5.25 6.73
N GLY A 351 -33.12 -4.55 5.59
CA GLY A 351 -32.20 -4.77 4.49
C GLY A 351 -30.76 -4.67 4.94
N GLY A 352 -29.96 -5.59 4.49
CA GLY A 352 -28.57 -5.76 4.84
C GLY A 352 -28.21 -7.22 4.74
N LEU A 353 -27.00 -7.57 5.09
CA LEU A 353 -26.50 -8.94 5.08
C LEU A 353 -27.13 -9.82 6.19
N HIS A 354 -27.92 -9.24 7.12
CA HIS A 354 -28.47 -9.94 8.27
C HIS A 354 -30.01 -9.84 8.32
N THR A 355 -30.65 -10.96 8.69
CA THR A 355 -32.07 -11.04 8.98
C THR A 355 -32.34 -10.87 10.48
N ASN A 356 -33.62 -10.65 10.87
CA ASN A 356 -33.99 -10.66 12.29
C ASN A 356 -33.63 -11.99 12.97
N ALA A 357 -33.71 -13.11 12.27
CA ALA A 357 -33.31 -14.40 12.78
C ALA A 357 -31.81 -14.47 13.09
N ASP A 358 -30.96 -13.79 12.30
CA ASP A 358 -29.54 -13.71 12.56
C ASP A 358 -29.25 -12.88 13.82
N PHE A 359 -29.96 -11.77 14.03
CA PHE A 359 -29.83 -11.00 15.25
C PHE A 359 -30.29 -11.78 16.48
N GLU A 360 -31.39 -12.52 16.41
CA GLU A 360 -31.85 -13.36 17.52
C GLU A 360 -30.88 -14.51 17.80
N ARG A 361 -30.28 -15.09 16.78
CA ARG A 361 -29.22 -16.10 16.92
C ARG A 361 -27.99 -15.53 17.62
N ILE A 362 -27.52 -14.34 17.21
CA ILE A 362 -26.37 -13.67 17.83
C ILE A 362 -26.68 -13.36 19.32
N LYS A 363 -27.87 -12.83 19.63
CA LYS A 363 -28.30 -12.59 21.01
C LYS A 363 -28.32 -13.85 21.86
N ALA A 364 -28.85 -14.95 21.29
CA ALA A 364 -28.87 -16.23 21.97
C ALA A 364 -27.47 -16.76 22.26
N GLN A 365 -26.54 -16.62 21.33
CA GLN A 365 -25.14 -17.04 21.54
C GLN A 365 -24.40 -16.16 22.56
N LEU A 366 -24.67 -14.85 22.58
CA LEU A 366 -24.14 -13.96 23.61
C LEU A 366 -24.68 -14.32 25.00
N ALA A 367 -25.99 -14.62 25.11
CA ALA A 367 -26.63 -15.05 26.33
C ALA A 367 -26.13 -16.42 26.82
N ALA A 368 -25.77 -17.29 25.90
CA ALA A 368 -25.15 -18.59 26.20
C ALA A 368 -23.66 -18.50 26.56
N GLY A 369 -23.07 -17.32 26.53
CA GLY A 369 -21.66 -17.12 26.85
C GLY A 369 -20.68 -17.65 25.80
N ASN A 370 -21.06 -17.70 24.52
CA ASN A 370 -20.16 -18.10 23.46
C ASN A 370 -18.98 -17.10 23.39
N GLU A 371 -17.78 -17.58 23.73
CA GLU A 371 -16.59 -16.74 23.88
C GLU A 371 -16.20 -16.02 22.57
N LYS A 372 -16.28 -16.70 21.41
CA LYS A 372 -15.94 -16.12 20.09
C LYS A 372 -16.89 -15.00 19.75
N VAL A 373 -18.20 -15.25 19.90
CA VAL A 373 -19.24 -14.24 19.60
C VAL A 373 -19.17 -13.07 20.55
N THR A 374 -18.91 -13.32 21.84
CA THR A 374 -18.75 -12.28 22.86
C THR A 374 -17.54 -11.40 22.56
N LYS A 375 -16.41 -12.00 22.17
CA LYS A 375 -15.20 -11.26 21.79
C LYS A 375 -15.44 -10.37 20.57
N ALA A 376 -16.03 -10.92 19.51
CA ALA A 376 -16.36 -10.18 18.30
C ALA A 376 -17.34 -9.03 18.56
N TYR A 377 -18.38 -9.28 19.37
CA TYR A 377 -19.34 -8.27 19.79
C TYR A 377 -18.67 -7.12 20.56
N ASN A 378 -17.77 -7.43 21.50
CA ASN A 378 -17.08 -6.42 22.28
C ASN A 378 -16.14 -5.55 21.43
N ILE A 379 -15.47 -6.14 20.44
CA ILE A 379 -14.66 -5.38 19.48
C ILE A 379 -15.56 -4.39 18.71
N LEU A 380 -16.67 -4.86 18.17
CA LEU A 380 -17.61 -4.02 17.43
C LEU A 380 -18.21 -2.93 18.33
N LYS A 381 -18.66 -3.28 19.54
CA LYS A 381 -19.25 -2.36 20.51
C LYS A 381 -18.30 -1.23 20.93
N ASN A 382 -17.00 -1.52 20.99
CA ASN A 382 -15.98 -0.56 21.40
C ASN A 382 -15.37 0.20 20.20
N ALA A 383 -15.76 -0.12 18.97
CA ALA A 383 -15.30 0.61 17.80
C ALA A 383 -15.83 2.06 17.83
N GLU A 384 -15.00 2.99 17.39
CA GLU A 384 -15.29 4.44 17.44
C GLU A 384 -16.66 4.79 16.82
N PHE A 385 -16.96 4.21 15.64
CA PHE A 385 -18.21 4.46 14.92
C PHE A 385 -19.44 3.74 15.49
N ALA A 386 -19.27 2.89 16.48
CA ALA A 386 -20.38 2.23 17.20
C ALA A 386 -20.75 3.00 18.45
N GLN A 387 -20.07 4.10 18.79
CA GLN A 387 -20.35 4.90 19.95
C GLN A 387 -21.52 5.89 19.68
N PRO A 388 -22.41 6.13 20.66
CA PRO A 388 -23.55 7.05 20.49
C PRO A 388 -23.14 8.50 20.19
N THR A 389 -21.88 8.85 20.39
CA THR A 389 -21.32 10.20 20.16
C THR A 389 -20.87 10.45 18.72
N CYS A 390 -20.94 9.45 17.84
CA CYS A 390 -20.61 9.57 16.41
C CYS A 390 -21.85 9.96 15.57
N ALA A 391 -22.74 10.82 16.07
CA ALA A 391 -23.91 11.33 15.36
C ALA A 391 -23.70 12.77 14.89
#